data_5cd4bbdcd635dcb24d8e955e28272417
#
_entry.id   5cd4bbdcd635dcb24d8e955e28272417
#
_cell.length_a   1.000
_cell.length_b   1.000
_cell.length_c   1.000
_cell.angle_alpha   90.00
_cell.angle_beta   90.00
_cell.angle_gamma   90.00
#
_symmetry.space_group_name_H-M   'P 1'
#
loop_
_entity.id
_entity.type
_entity.pdbx_description
1 polymer ?
#
loop_
_entity_poly.entity_id
_entity_poly.type
_entity_poly.pdbx_seq_one_letter_code
_entity_poly.pdbx_strand_id
1 'polypeptide(L)' 'MTTWADEYVTLLEDCEKRSEKLTDWELGFVDSLQRQLAEGRRPTAKQIETLDRVWEKATARG' A
#
# COMPACT_ATOMS: atom_id res chain seq x y z
N MET A 1 -8.08 17.67 8.73
CA MET A 1 -8.84 16.49 9.12
C MET A 1 -8.38 15.29 8.30
N THR A 2 -7.95 14.24 8.98
CA THR A 2 -7.42 13.06 8.30
C THR A 2 -8.57 12.21 7.75
N THR A 3 -8.53 11.89 6.46
CA THR A 3 -9.54 11.02 5.86
C THR A 3 -9.04 9.57 5.89
N TRP A 4 -9.95 8.63 5.68
CA TRP A 4 -9.56 7.22 5.60
C TRP A 4 -8.50 6.98 4.51
N ALA A 5 -8.55 7.75 3.42
CA ALA A 5 -7.60 7.61 2.32
C ALA A 5 -6.18 8.01 2.72
N ASP A 6 -6.04 9.01 3.59
CA ASP A 6 -4.72 9.50 4.01
C ASP A 6 -3.89 8.41 4.69
N GLU A 7 -4.52 7.55 5.50
CA GLU A 7 -3.82 6.46 6.16
C GLU A 7 -3.24 5.49 5.14
N TYR A 8 -4.02 5.12 4.14
CA TYR A 8 -3.57 4.19 3.11
C TYR A 8 -2.53 4.81 2.20
N VAL A 9 -2.68 6.09 1.88
CA VAL A 9 -1.69 6.81 1.08
C VAL A 9 -0.32 6.79 1.77
N THR A 10 -0.29 7.01 3.08
CA THR A 10 0.94 6.98 3.85
C THR A 10 1.60 5.60 3.79
N LEU A 11 0.81 4.53 3.97
CA LEU A 11 1.33 3.17 3.88
C LEU A 11 1.87 2.86 2.48
N LEU A 12 1.16 3.31 1.45
CA LEU A 12 1.58 3.08 0.08
C LEU A 12 2.85 3.84 -0.25
N GLU A 13 2.99 5.07 0.23
CA GLU A 13 4.21 5.85 0.05
C GLU A 13 5.41 5.17 0.70
N ASP A 14 5.22 4.62 1.90
CA ASP A 14 6.28 3.88 2.57
C ASP A 14 6.69 2.66 1.76
N CYS A 15 5.73 1.96 1.17
CA CYS A 15 6.01 0.82 0.31
C CYS A 15 6.81 1.25 -0.92
N GLU A 16 6.46 2.36 -1.53
CA GLU A 16 7.20 2.88 -2.69
C GLU A 16 8.64 3.23 -2.35
N LYS A 17 8.86 3.84 -1.21
CA LYS A 17 10.21 4.21 -0.78
C LYS A 17 11.10 2.98 -0.57
N ARG A 18 10.49 1.84 -0.32
CA ARG A 18 11.18 0.59 -0.08
C ARG A 18 10.89 -0.44 -1.17
N SER A 19 10.67 0.03 -2.39
CA SER A 19 10.30 -0.82 -3.53
C SER A 19 11.31 -1.93 -3.80
N GLU A 20 12.56 -1.72 -3.47
CA GLU A 20 13.63 -2.71 -3.65
C GLU A 20 13.39 -3.98 -2.84
N LYS A 21 12.58 -3.91 -1.79
CA LYS A 21 12.25 -5.06 -0.95
C LYS A 21 11.01 -5.80 -1.42
N LEU A 22 10.35 -5.29 -2.44
CA LEU A 22 9.09 -5.83 -2.91
C LEU A 22 9.25 -6.60 -4.21
N THR A 23 8.41 -7.63 -4.38
CA THR A 23 8.36 -8.38 -5.63
C THR A 23 7.60 -7.58 -6.69
N ASP A 24 7.71 -8.00 -7.95
CA ASP A 24 6.97 -7.35 -9.04
C ASP A 24 5.46 -7.37 -8.78
N TRP A 25 4.96 -8.48 -8.23
CA TRP A 25 3.53 -8.59 -7.89
C TRP A 25 3.15 -7.55 -6.84
N GLU A 26 3.99 -7.41 -5.81
CA GLU A 26 3.72 -6.45 -4.73
C GLU A 26 3.76 -5.02 -5.23
N LEU A 27 4.70 -4.71 -6.10
CA LEU A 27 4.78 -3.38 -6.71
C LEU A 27 3.55 -3.08 -7.55
N GLY A 28 3.07 -4.06 -8.32
CA GLY A 28 1.85 -3.94 -9.10
C GLY A 28 0.63 -3.73 -8.21
N PHE A 29 0.58 -4.43 -7.08
CA PHE A 29 -0.51 -4.28 -6.11
C PHE A 29 -0.53 -2.86 -5.54
N VAL A 30 0.62 -2.35 -5.13
CA VAL A 30 0.73 -0.99 -4.58
C VAL A 30 0.28 0.04 -5.61
N ASP A 31 0.74 -0.09 -6.85
CA ASP A 31 0.34 0.83 -7.91
C ASP A 31 -1.17 0.80 -8.17
N SER A 32 -1.74 -0.41 -8.25
CA SER A 32 -3.19 -0.56 -8.46
C SER A 32 -4.00 0.06 -7.35
N LEU A 33 -3.55 -0.13 -6.10
CA LEU A 33 -4.26 0.40 -4.95
C LEU A 33 -4.17 1.92 -4.91
N GLN A 34 -3.03 2.49 -5.28
CA GLN A 34 -2.89 3.94 -5.37
C GLN A 34 -3.87 4.54 -6.37
N ARG A 35 -4.02 3.90 -7.53
CA ARG A 35 -4.98 4.34 -8.55
C ARG A 35 -6.41 4.25 -8.02
N GLN A 36 -6.73 3.16 -7.33
CA GLN A 36 -8.05 2.97 -6.74
C GLN A 36 -8.38 4.10 -5.76
N LEU A 37 -7.44 4.45 -4.90
CA LEU A 37 -7.63 5.54 -3.94
C LEU A 37 -7.78 6.89 -4.64
N ALA A 38 -7.01 7.10 -5.70
CA ALA A 38 -7.11 8.34 -6.48
C ALA A 38 -8.49 8.49 -7.12
N GLU A 39 -9.17 7.38 -7.41
CA GLU A 39 -10.53 7.38 -7.93
C GLU A 39 -11.59 7.51 -6.82
N GLY A 40 -11.16 7.58 -5.57
CA GLY A 40 -12.06 7.71 -4.44
C GLY A 40 -12.67 6.39 -3.96
N ARG A 41 -12.10 5.28 -4.40
CA ARG A 41 -12.63 3.94 -4.06
C ARG A 41 -11.92 3.37 -2.85
N ARG A 42 -12.69 2.89 -1.90
CA ARG A 42 -12.13 2.28 -0.69
C ARG A 42 -11.53 0.91 -0.98
N PRO A 43 -10.43 0.57 -0.31
CA PRO A 43 -9.88 -0.78 -0.42
C PRO A 43 -10.85 -1.79 0.19
N THR A 44 -10.88 -3.00 -0.36
CA THR A 44 -11.64 -4.09 0.25
C THR A 44 -10.89 -4.61 1.48
N ALA A 45 -11.59 -5.38 2.34
CA ALA A 45 -10.97 -5.97 3.51
C ALA A 45 -9.76 -6.83 3.12
N LYS A 46 -9.87 -7.57 2.03
CA LYS A 46 -8.78 -8.40 1.54
C LYS A 46 -7.60 -7.57 1.07
N GLN A 47 -7.87 -6.44 0.41
CA GLN A 47 -6.82 -5.52 -0.02
C GLN A 47 -6.09 -4.91 1.18
N ILE A 48 -6.83 -4.58 2.22
CA ILE A 48 -6.25 -4.02 3.44
C ILE A 48 -5.32 -5.04 4.08
N GLU A 49 -5.73 -6.30 4.19
CA GLU A 49 -4.88 -7.36 4.74
C GLU A 49 -3.61 -7.51 3.92
N THR A 50 -3.75 -7.50 2.60
CA THR A 50 -2.60 -7.63 1.69
C THR A 50 -1.66 -6.45 1.85
N LEU A 51 -2.21 -5.25 1.94
CA LEU A 51 -1.42 -4.03 2.12
C LEU A 51 -0.62 -4.10 3.43
N ASP A 52 -1.25 -4.55 4.51
CA ASP A 52 -0.56 -4.69 5.79
C ASP A 52 0.63 -5.62 5.68
N ARG A 53 0.48 -6.74 4.99
CA ARG A 53 1.57 -7.69 4.79
C ARG A 53 2.69 -7.10 3.96
N VAL A 54 2.34 -6.40 2.88
CA VAL A 54 3.32 -5.75 2.01
C VAL A 54 4.06 -4.67 2.79
N TRP A 55 3.34 -3.88 3.56
CA TRP A 55 3.93 -2.81 4.37
C TRP A 55 4.86 -3.38 5.43
N GLU A 56 4.44 -4.42 6.14
CA GLU A 56 5.27 -5.08 7.15
C GLU A 56 6.57 -5.59 6.53
N LYS A 57 6.47 -6.21 5.36
CA LYS A 57 7.65 -6.72 4.65
C LYS A 57 8.57 -5.57 4.23
N ALA A 58 7.99 -4.49 3.71
CA ALA A 58 8.76 -3.34 3.24
C ALA A 58 9.47 -2.63 4.37
N THR A 59 8.87 -2.59 5.57
CA THR A 59 9.43 -1.91 6.73
C THR A 59 10.17 -2.83 7.68
N ALA A 60 10.18 -4.12 7.41
CA ALA A 60 10.85 -5.09 8.26
C ALA A 60 12.37 -4.84 8.31
N ARG A 61 12.95 -5.03 9.47
CA ARG A 61 14.39 -4.93 9.64
C ARG A 61 15.04 -6.26 9.26
N GLY A 62 16.06 -6.15 8.48
CA GLY A 62 16.87 -7.30 8.11
C GLY A 62 16.54 -7.95 6.82
#